data_6514b7e3fba1f7efc4d96c6bd40d5367
#
_entry.id   6514b7e3fba1f7efc4d96c6bd40d5367
#
_cell.length_a   1.000
_cell.length_b   1.000
_cell.length_c   1.000
_cell.angle_alpha   90.00
_cell.angle_beta   90.00
_cell.angle_gamma   90.00
#
_symmetry.space_group_name_H-M   'P 1'
#
loop_
_entity.id
_entity.type
_entity.pdbx_description
1 polymer ?
#
loop_
_entity_poly.entity_id
_entity_poly.type
_entity_poly.pdbx_seq_one_letter_code
_entity_poly.pdbx_strand_id
1 'polypeptide(L)'
;MFETFLILATVISLFVLYKFLPNRKIFLYFCLSLIVVFTIAGLIARSQQPQQTMNEAERYALQQQQQIFTGWYTGYQKDIDQLDRNWQLYHNIIEQFNTDSIDIDTLYERLENLESEARIEQVHIYTLKPPPGLGEDCNILIEQMLKKTQLYVDAQAQTIAMSKSVIDTEGFSNANHQEQIHLFQDIIIREAPTGLFTADELSAILNYFKLPDDFQDGATKQ
;
A
#
# COMPACT_ATOMS: atom_id res chain seq x y z
N MET A 1 -24.77 34.82 -11.64
CA MET A 1 -25.20 36.26 -11.72
C MET A 1 -24.27 37.21 -10.96
N PHE A 2 -23.84 36.92 -9.75
CA PHE A 2 -22.93 37.76 -8.95
C PHE A 2 -21.54 37.92 -9.61
N GLU A 3 -20.98 36.85 -10.15
CA GLU A 3 -19.67 36.88 -10.85
C GLU A 3 -19.67 37.72 -12.12
N THR A 4 -20.73 37.64 -12.92
CA THR A 4 -20.89 38.45 -14.15
C THR A 4 -21.01 39.94 -13.84
N PHE A 5 -21.67 40.28 -12.76
CA PHE A 5 -21.78 41.66 -12.28
C PHE A 5 -20.44 42.21 -11.79
N LEU A 6 -19.64 41.38 -11.10
CA LEU A 6 -18.32 41.75 -10.58
C LEU A 6 -17.31 42.00 -11.72
N ILE A 7 -17.33 41.14 -12.74
CA ILE A 7 -16.50 41.29 -13.93
C ILE A 7 -16.88 42.60 -14.68
N LEU A 8 -18.16 42.86 -14.86
CA LEU A 8 -18.63 44.08 -15.54
C LEU A 8 -18.23 45.36 -14.77
N ALA A 9 -18.38 45.36 -13.45
CA ALA A 9 -17.97 46.46 -12.58
C ALA A 9 -16.46 46.70 -12.64
N THR A 10 -15.65 45.66 -12.69
CA THR A 10 -14.20 45.74 -12.80
C THR A 10 -13.77 46.33 -14.15
N VAL A 11 -14.40 45.91 -15.26
CA VAL A 11 -14.12 46.47 -16.60
C VAL A 11 -14.47 47.93 -16.70
N ILE A 12 -15.63 48.35 -16.15
CA ILE A 12 -16.06 49.75 -16.13
C ILE A 12 -15.09 50.60 -15.29
N SER A 13 -14.65 50.08 -14.12
CA SER A 13 -13.70 50.76 -13.24
C SER A 13 -12.33 50.97 -13.93
N LEU A 14 -11.84 49.96 -14.64
CA LEU A 14 -10.59 50.05 -15.41
C LEU A 14 -10.70 51.06 -16.55
N PHE A 15 -11.83 51.12 -17.23
CA PHE A 15 -12.06 52.10 -18.31
C PHE A 15 -12.09 53.53 -17.78
N VAL A 16 -12.74 53.78 -16.64
CA VAL A 16 -12.76 55.07 -15.97
C VAL A 16 -11.37 55.50 -15.53
N LEU A 17 -10.61 54.59 -14.88
CA LEU A 17 -9.24 54.85 -14.45
C LEU A 17 -8.31 55.16 -15.63
N TYR A 18 -8.43 54.43 -16.76
CA TYR A 18 -7.66 54.69 -17.96
C TYR A 18 -7.85 56.12 -18.51
N LYS A 19 -9.09 56.65 -18.41
CA LYS A 19 -9.43 57.97 -18.91
C LYS A 19 -8.99 59.11 -17.98
N PHE A 20 -8.91 58.87 -16.66
CA PHE A 20 -8.61 59.90 -15.65
C PHE A 20 -7.16 59.95 -15.18
N LEU A 21 -6.37 58.89 -15.39
CA LEU A 21 -4.96 58.84 -14.94
C LEU A 21 -4.01 59.46 -15.98
N PRO A 22 -3.28 60.54 -15.63
CA PRO A 22 -2.38 61.24 -16.56
C PRO A 22 -1.10 60.49 -16.86
N ASN A 23 -0.77 59.43 -16.08
CA ASN A 23 0.49 58.72 -16.21
C ASN A 23 0.25 57.24 -16.51
N ARG A 24 0.59 56.77 -17.73
CA ARG A 24 0.42 55.41 -18.20
C ARG A 24 1.18 54.36 -17.33
N LYS A 25 2.27 54.75 -16.68
CA LYS A 25 3.02 53.85 -15.80
C LYS A 25 2.25 53.54 -14.54
N ILE A 26 1.54 54.48 -13.94
CA ILE A 26 0.71 54.30 -12.75
C ILE A 26 -0.47 53.38 -13.06
N PHE A 27 -1.08 53.53 -14.24
CA PHE A 27 -2.15 52.64 -14.70
C PHE A 27 -1.66 51.19 -14.85
N LEU A 28 -0.46 50.97 -15.38
CA LEU A 28 0.13 49.64 -15.56
C LEU A 28 0.41 48.95 -14.21
N TYR A 29 0.95 49.66 -13.21
CA TYR A 29 1.12 49.11 -11.85
C TYR A 29 -0.20 48.77 -11.18
N PHE A 30 -1.26 49.56 -11.42
CA PHE A 30 -2.60 49.31 -10.90
C PHE A 30 -3.20 48.02 -11.52
N CYS A 31 -3.10 47.85 -12.83
CA CYS A 31 -3.53 46.62 -13.49
C CYS A 31 -2.78 45.38 -12.98
N LEU A 32 -1.46 45.50 -12.77
CA LEU A 32 -0.64 44.40 -12.26
C LEU A 32 -1.04 44.04 -10.82
N SER A 33 -1.32 45.03 -9.96
CA SER A 33 -1.80 44.77 -8.60
C SER A 33 -3.18 44.09 -8.56
N LEU A 34 -4.09 44.48 -9.47
CA LEU A 34 -5.39 43.84 -9.62
C LEU A 34 -5.27 42.37 -10.05
N ILE A 35 -4.38 42.05 -10.99
CA ILE A 35 -4.12 40.66 -11.41
C ILE A 35 -3.63 39.84 -10.22
N VAL A 36 -2.71 40.37 -9.41
CA VAL A 36 -2.20 39.68 -8.22
C VAL A 36 -3.32 39.45 -7.20
N VAL A 37 -4.15 40.44 -6.92
CA VAL A 37 -5.28 40.31 -6.00
C VAL A 37 -6.31 39.29 -6.51
N PHE A 38 -6.63 39.28 -7.80
CA PHE A 38 -7.56 38.29 -8.37
C PHE A 38 -6.99 36.88 -8.38
N THR A 39 -5.67 36.72 -8.63
CA THR A 39 -5.04 35.38 -8.53
C THR A 39 -5.04 34.89 -7.10
N ILE A 40 -4.73 35.70 -6.11
CA ILE A 40 -4.79 35.34 -4.69
C ILE A 40 -6.24 35.04 -4.27
N ALA A 41 -7.20 35.87 -4.63
CA ALA A 41 -8.60 35.63 -4.33
C ALA A 41 -9.13 34.35 -5.01
N GLY A 42 -8.71 34.06 -6.25
CA GLY A 42 -9.03 32.83 -6.96
C GLY A 42 -8.41 31.57 -6.32
N LEU A 43 -7.20 31.68 -5.81
CA LEU A 43 -6.55 30.59 -5.05
C LEU A 43 -7.26 30.35 -3.72
N ILE A 44 -7.63 31.40 -2.98
CA ILE A 44 -8.40 31.31 -1.73
C ILE A 44 -9.81 30.75 -2.00
N ALA A 45 -10.49 31.19 -3.05
CA ALA A 45 -11.82 30.69 -3.42
C ALA A 45 -11.75 29.19 -3.85
N ARG A 46 -10.66 28.77 -4.47
CA ARG A 46 -10.43 27.39 -4.86
C ARG A 46 -10.09 26.50 -3.65
N SER A 47 -9.41 27.04 -2.63
CA SER A 47 -9.16 26.35 -1.35
C SER A 47 -10.40 26.32 -0.44
N GLN A 48 -11.36 27.23 -0.66
CA GLN A 48 -12.67 27.27 -0.01
C GLN A 48 -13.80 26.66 -0.87
N GLN A 49 -13.48 25.75 -1.83
CA GLN A 49 -14.57 24.94 -2.38
C GLN A 49 -15.31 24.34 -1.19
N PRO A 50 -16.65 24.54 -1.08
CA PRO A 50 -17.40 23.96 0.00
C PRO A 50 -17.10 22.45 -0.06
N GLN A 51 -16.44 21.94 0.96
CA GLN A 51 -16.49 20.50 1.23
C GLN A 51 -17.97 20.19 1.18
N GLN A 52 -18.40 19.44 0.17
CA GLN A 52 -19.77 18.94 0.12
C GLN A 52 -20.05 18.43 1.51
N THR A 53 -20.90 19.13 2.24
CA THR A 53 -21.30 18.72 3.60
C THR A 53 -22.00 17.39 3.40
N MET A 54 -21.25 16.29 3.58
CA MET A 54 -21.81 14.95 3.51
C MET A 54 -23.05 14.93 4.38
N ASN A 55 -24.17 14.46 3.83
CA ASN A 55 -25.40 14.24 4.56
C ASN A 55 -25.09 13.35 5.79
N GLU A 56 -25.78 13.52 6.89
CA GLU A 56 -25.58 12.71 8.12
C GLU A 56 -25.67 11.22 7.84
N ALA A 57 -26.57 10.81 6.94
CA ALA A 57 -26.70 9.41 6.50
C ALA A 57 -25.44 8.90 5.76
N GLU A 58 -24.84 9.73 4.89
CA GLU A 58 -23.62 9.41 4.17
C GLU A 58 -22.41 9.32 5.12
N ARG A 59 -22.35 10.21 6.10
CA ARG A 59 -21.29 10.19 7.13
C ARG A 59 -21.39 8.90 7.98
N TYR A 60 -22.61 8.53 8.38
CA TYR A 60 -22.84 7.31 9.13
C TYR A 60 -22.46 6.06 8.31
N ALA A 61 -22.87 6.00 7.04
CA ALA A 61 -22.51 4.91 6.13
C ALA A 61 -20.98 4.79 5.96
N LEU A 62 -20.28 5.93 5.80
CA LEU A 62 -18.83 5.95 5.69
C LEU A 62 -18.15 5.44 6.97
N GLN A 63 -18.60 5.88 8.14
CA GLN A 63 -18.08 5.42 9.43
C GLN A 63 -18.29 3.91 9.62
N GLN A 64 -19.44 3.38 9.22
CA GLN A 64 -19.69 1.95 9.26
C GLN A 64 -18.72 1.17 8.36
N GLN A 65 -18.49 1.63 7.13
CA GLN A 65 -17.52 1.02 6.22
C GLN A 65 -16.09 1.12 6.77
N GLN A 66 -15.70 2.24 7.38
CA GLN A 66 -14.40 2.38 8.06
C GLN A 66 -14.21 1.32 9.15
N GLN A 67 -15.23 1.08 9.99
CA GLN A 67 -15.15 0.07 11.05
C GLN A 67 -15.03 -1.35 10.48
N ILE A 68 -15.79 -1.67 9.43
CA ILE A 68 -15.71 -2.96 8.73
C ILE A 68 -14.30 -3.18 8.16
N PHE A 69 -13.78 -2.18 7.46
CA PHE A 69 -12.43 -2.25 6.88
C PHE A 69 -11.36 -2.39 7.97
N THR A 70 -11.42 -1.57 9.03
CA THR A 70 -10.46 -1.63 10.15
C THR A 70 -10.41 -3.01 10.80
N GLY A 71 -11.56 -3.60 11.06
CA GLY A 71 -11.65 -4.95 11.63
C GLY A 71 -11.04 -6.02 10.72
N TRP A 72 -11.37 -5.97 9.43
CA TRP A 72 -10.80 -6.88 8.43
C TRP A 72 -9.28 -6.68 8.28
N TYR A 73 -8.83 -5.43 8.16
CA TYR A 73 -7.43 -5.10 7.96
C TYR A 73 -6.54 -5.53 9.13
N THR A 74 -7.05 -5.43 10.37
CA THR A 74 -6.34 -5.94 11.56
C THR A 74 -6.13 -7.46 11.50
N GLY A 75 -7.09 -8.21 10.95
CA GLY A 75 -6.92 -9.64 10.67
C GLY A 75 -5.87 -9.89 9.60
N TYR A 76 -6.01 -9.22 8.46
CA TYR A 76 -5.08 -9.30 7.34
C TYR A 76 -3.63 -8.97 7.74
N GLN A 77 -3.40 -7.98 8.58
CA GLN A 77 -2.06 -7.66 9.08
C GLN A 77 -1.44 -8.83 9.86
N LYS A 78 -2.21 -9.57 10.66
CA LYS A 78 -1.70 -10.75 11.38
C LYS A 78 -1.26 -11.85 10.41
N ASP A 79 -1.98 -12.00 9.30
CA ASP A 79 -1.61 -12.96 8.26
C ASP A 79 -0.29 -12.53 7.59
N ILE A 80 -0.13 -11.24 7.27
CA ILE A 80 1.13 -10.69 6.74
C ILE A 80 2.29 -10.88 7.73
N ASP A 81 2.07 -10.60 9.02
CA ASP A 81 3.07 -10.85 10.06
C ASP A 81 3.46 -12.35 10.15
N GLN A 82 2.52 -13.26 9.91
CA GLN A 82 2.81 -14.69 9.86
C GLN A 82 3.65 -15.07 8.65
N LEU A 83 3.35 -14.51 7.47
CA LEU A 83 4.17 -14.71 6.27
C LEU A 83 5.60 -14.20 6.49
N ASP A 84 5.76 -13.03 7.09
CA ASP A 84 7.09 -12.46 7.40
C ASP A 84 7.85 -13.34 8.40
N ARG A 85 7.19 -13.85 9.44
CA ARG A 85 7.80 -14.79 10.40
C ARG A 85 8.28 -16.08 9.72
N ASN A 86 7.46 -16.66 8.86
CA ASN A 86 7.81 -17.89 8.13
C ASN A 86 9.03 -17.62 7.22
N TRP A 87 9.08 -16.45 6.59
CA TRP A 87 10.19 -16.07 5.72
C TRP A 87 11.50 -15.84 6.51
N GLN A 88 11.41 -15.19 7.66
CA GLN A 88 12.55 -15.01 8.57
C GLN A 88 13.05 -16.36 9.11
N LEU A 89 12.13 -17.27 9.46
CA LEU A 89 12.49 -18.61 9.93
C LEU A 89 13.19 -19.41 8.84
N TYR A 90 12.70 -19.34 7.58
CA TYR A 90 13.38 -19.96 6.44
C TYR A 90 14.82 -19.48 6.30
N HIS A 91 15.04 -18.18 6.28
CA HIS A 91 16.40 -17.62 6.19
C HIS A 91 17.28 -18.03 7.36
N ASN A 92 16.73 -18.07 8.56
CA ASN A 92 17.48 -18.51 9.74
C ASN A 92 17.89 -20.00 9.64
N ILE A 93 17.01 -20.87 9.17
CA ILE A 93 17.32 -22.29 8.95
C ILE A 93 18.47 -22.45 7.94
N ILE A 94 18.37 -21.77 6.80
CA ILE A 94 19.42 -21.83 5.77
C ILE A 94 20.75 -21.25 6.28
N GLU A 95 20.73 -20.14 7.03
CA GLU A 95 21.92 -19.53 7.62
C GLU A 95 22.58 -20.46 8.67
N GLN A 96 21.79 -21.15 9.49
CA GLN A 96 22.34 -22.11 10.44
C GLN A 96 23.01 -23.30 9.75
N PHE A 97 22.49 -23.74 8.61
CA PHE A 97 23.16 -24.77 7.78
C PHE A 97 24.42 -24.20 7.13
N ASN A 98 24.39 -23.01 6.55
CA ASN A 98 25.55 -22.36 5.93
C ASN A 98 26.73 -22.18 6.90
N THR A 99 26.44 -22.02 8.19
CA THR A 99 27.44 -21.83 9.27
C THR A 99 27.80 -23.13 10.01
N ASP A 100 27.44 -24.29 9.47
CA ASP A 100 27.65 -25.60 10.11
C ASP A 100 27.05 -25.70 11.52
N SER A 101 26.03 -24.89 11.84
CA SER A 101 25.38 -24.91 13.16
C SER A 101 24.34 -26.01 13.30
N ILE A 102 23.85 -26.56 12.18
CA ILE A 102 22.94 -27.70 12.11
C ILE A 102 23.42 -28.67 11.03
N ASP A 103 23.14 -29.95 11.25
CA ASP A 103 23.37 -31.01 10.27
C ASP A 103 22.23 -31.14 9.24
N ILE A 104 22.42 -32.00 8.26
CA ILE A 104 21.48 -32.24 7.16
C ILE A 104 20.14 -32.78 7.67
N ASP A 105 20.16 -33.67 8.65
CA ASP A 105 18.95 -34.29 9.21
C ASP A 105 18.10 -33.22 9.92
N THR A 106 18.75 -32.39 10.73
CA THR A 106 18.10 -31.24 11.40
C THR A 106 17.58 -30.20 10.40
N LEU A 107 18.34 -29.93 9.34
CA LEU A 107 17.92 -29.02 8.25
C LEU A 107 16.65 -29.56 7.60
N TYR A 108 16.63 -30.85 7.23
CA TYR A 108 15.48 -31.47 6.58
C TYR A 108 14.23 -31.41 7.48
N GLU A 109 14.34 -31.80 8.75
CA GLU A 109 13.25 -31.78 9.73
C GLU A 109 12.66 -30.35 9.88
N ARG A 110 13.52 -29.32 9.98
CA ARG A 110 13.07 -27.96 10.14
C ARG A 110 12.39 -27.42 8.89
N LEU A 111 12.91 -27.75 7.69
CA LEU A 111 12.27 -27.38 6.43
C LEU A 111 10.94 -28.10 6.22
N GLU A 112 10.82 -29.36 6.65
CA GLU A 112 9.56 -30.12 6.59
C GLU A 112 8.47 -29.48 7.48
N ASN A 113 8.83 -29.12 8.71
CA ASN A 113 7.92 -28.44 9.62
C ASN A 113 7.50 -27.06 9.03
N LEU A 114 8.44 -26.28 8.53
CA LEU A 114 8.17 -24.99 7.93
C LEU A 114 7.34 -25.09 6.64
N GLU A 115 7.58 -26.11 5.80
CA GLU A 115 6.75 -26.38 4.62
C GLU A 115 5.29 -26.64 5.01
N SER A 116 5.07 -27.43 6.07
CA SER A 116 3.73 -27.70 6.58
C SER A 116 3.03 -26.42 7.04
N GLU A 117 3.72 -25.57 7.81
CA GLU A 117 3.19 -24.28 8.26
C GLU A 117 2.91 -23.33 7.08
N ALA A 118 3.82 -23.23 6.11
CA ALA A 118 3.65 -22.41 4.92
C ALA A 118 2.46 -22.85 4.06
N ARG A 119 2.21 -24.17 3.96
CA ARG A 119 1.02 -24.71 3.25
C ARG A 119 -0.28 -24.37 3.96
N ILE A 120 -0.31 -24.45 5.29
CA ILE A 120 -1.50 -24.05 6.08
C ILE A 120 -1.79 -22.58 5.85
N GLU A 121 -0.79 -21.73 5.92
CA GLU A 121 -0.92 -20.30 5.68
C GLU A 121 -1.34 -19.99 4.23
N GLN A 122 -0.75 -20.67 3.24
CA GLN A 122 -1.15 -20.57 1.84
C GLN A 122 -2.66 -20.84 1.67
N VAL A 123 -3.14 -21.97 2.22
CA VAL A 123 -4.58 -22.31 2.15
C VAL A 123 -5.43 -21.23 2.84
N HIS A 124 -4.99 -20.72 4.00
CA HIS A 124 -5.68 -19.65 4.71
C HIS A 124 -5.81 -18.39 3.86
N ILE A 125 -4.71 -17.89 3.29
CA ILE A 125 -4.69 -16.69 2.43
C ILE A 125 -5.66 -16.83 1.23
N TYR A 126 -5.78 -18.03 0.66
CA TYR A 126 -6.72 -18.28 -0.44
C TYR A 126 -8.20 -18.27 -0.01
N THR A 127 -8.49 -18.38 1.28
CA THR A 127 -9.86 -18.26 1.82
C THR A 127 -10.27 -16.81 2.09
N LEU A 128 -9.32 -15.88 2.17
CA LEU A 128 -9.59 -14.48 2.45
C LEU A 128 -10.41 -13.84 1.34
N LYS A 129 -11.34 -13.00 1.74
CA LYS A 129 -12.23 -12.24 0.84
C LYS A 129 -12.44 -10.84 1.38
N PRO A 130 -12.79 -9.87 0.51
CA PRO A 130 -13.27 -8.59 0.96
C PRO A 130 -14.45 -8.77 1.94
N PRO A 131 -14.51 -8.01 3.03
CA PRO A 131 -15.61 -8.11 3.97
C PRO A 131 -16.90 -7.54 3.36
N PRO A 132 -18.07 -8.13 3.65
CA PRO A 132 -19.34 -7.61 3.16
C PRO A 132 -19.63 -6.23 3.77
N GLY A 133 -20.27 -5.35 2.98
CA GLY A 133 -20.70 -4.02 3.43
C GLY A 133 -19.76 -2.88 3.04
N LEU A 134 -18.69 -3.16 2.31
CA LEU A 134 -17.84 -2.14 1.68
C LEU A 134 -18.38 -1.74 0.28
N GLY A 135 -18.00 -0.54 -0.17
CA GLY A 135 -18.26 -0.09 -1.53
C GLY A 135 -17.49 -0.90 -2.58
N GLU A 136 -17.99 -0.90 -3.82
CA GLU A 136 -17.41 -1.68 -4.94
C GLU A 136 -15.94 -1.31 -5.19
N ASP A 137 -15.63 -0.01 -5.22
CA ASP A 137 -14.25 0.47 -5.44
C ASP A 137 -13.28 -0.05 -4.36
N CYS A 138 -13.73 -0.08 -3.09
CA CYS A 138 -12.92 -0.58 -1.99
C CYS A 138 -12.72 -2.10 -2.10
N ASN A 139 -13.76 -2.85 -2.48
CA ASN A 139 -13.67 -4.29 -2.68
C ASN A 139 -12.67 -4.65 -3.79
N ILE A 140 -12.67 -3.91 -4.90
CA ILE A 140 -11.70 -4.10 -6.00
C ILE A 140 -10.25 -3.91 -5.49
N LEU A 141 -10.00 -2.88 -4.69
CA LEU A 141 -8.66 -2.63 -4.12
C LEU A 141 -8.23 -3.75 -3.17
N ILE A 142 -9.15 -4.22 -2.31
CA ILE A 142 -8.88 -5.36 -1.42
C ILE A 142 -8.61 -6.63 -2.22
N GLU A 143 -9.36 -6.92 -3.28
CA GLU A 143 -9.10 -8.07 -4.14
C GLU A 143 -7.72 -8.00 -4.81
N GLN A 144 -7.28 -6.81 -5.22
CA GLN A 144 -5.92 -6.61 -5.74
C GLN A 144 -4.86 -6.86 -4.68
N MET A 145 -5.05 -6.38 -3.44
CA MET A 145 -4.17 -6.69 -2.31
C MET A 145 -4.09 -8.20 -2.07
N LEU A 146 -5.23 -8.87 -1.98
CA LEU A 146 -5.30 -10.32 -1.76
C LEU A 146 -4.61 -11.11 -2.87
N LYS A 147 -4.80 -10.72 -4.13
CA LYS A 147 -4.12 -11.35 -5.27
C LYS A 147 -2.60 -11.23 -5.19
N LYS A 148 -2.08 -10.06 -4.81
CA LYS A 148 -0.64 -9.86 -4.59
C LYS A 148 -0.13 -10.72 -3.45
N THR A 149 -0.90 -10.83 -2.36
CA THR A 149 -0.57 -11.68 -1.22
C THR A 149 -0.57 -13.17 -1.58
N GLN A 150 -1.51 -13.62 -2.41
CA GLN A 150 -1.53 -14.99 -2.94
C GLN A 150 -0.28 -15.31 -3.76
N LEU A 151 0.14 -14.40 -4.64
CA LEU A 151 1.40 -14.59 -5.40
C LEU A 151 2.63 -14.64 -4.49
N TYR A 152 2.64 -13.83 -3.44
CA TYR A 152 3.73 -13.81 -2.47
C TYR A 152 3.80 -15.12 -1.67
N VAL A 153 2.68 -15.60 -1.13
CA VAL A 153 2.64 -16.85 -0.35
C VAL A 153 2.94 -18.07 -1.22
N ASP A 154 2.53 -18.07 -2.49
CA ASP A 154 2.85 -19.14 -3.44
C ASP A 154 4.37 -19.24 -3.67
N ALA A 155 5.02 -18.11 -3.95
CA ALA A 155 6.46 -18.08 -4.13
C ALA A 155 7.21 -18.48 -2.85
N GLN A 156 6.75 -18.06 -1.67
CA GLN A 156 7.31 -18.45 -0.40
C GLN A 156 7.18 -19.97 -0.16
N ALA A 157 5.99 -20.52 -0.30
CA ALA A 157 5.73 -21.94 -0.12
C ALA A 157 6.52 -22.80 -1.12
N GLN A 158 6.62 -22.34 -2.38
CA GLN A 158 7.41 -23.00 -3.42
C GLN A 158 8.89 -23.00 -3.09
N THR A 159 9.46 -21.88 -2.64
CA THR A 159 10.87 -21.78 -2.26
C THR A 159 11.20 -22.75 -1.14
N ILE A 160 10.37 -22.82 -0.10
CA ILE A 160 10.55 -23.72 1.04
C ILE A 160 10.47 -25.19 0.57
N ALA A 161 9.44 -25.54 -0.21
CA ALA A 161 9.25 -26.90 -0.72
C ALA A 161 10.40 -27.35 -1.63
N MET A 162 10.89 -26.48 -2.52
CA MET A 162 12.03 -26.78 -3.39
C MET A 162 13.32 -26.92 -2.59
N SER A 163 13.54 -26.11 -1.57
CA SER A 163 14.69 -26.20 -0.69
C SER A 163 14.70 -27.52 0.09
N LYS A 164 13.53 -28.00 0.54
CA LYS A 164 13.45 -29.34 1.15
C LYS A 164 13.71 -30.45 0.11
N SER A 165 13.08 -30.35 -1.05
CA SER A 165 13.17 -31.41 -2.07
C SER A 165 14.57 -31.57 -2.68
N VAL A 166 15.39 -30.52 -2.71
CA VAL A 166 16.76 -30.62 -3.24
C VAL A 166 17.63 -31.49 -2.37
N ILE A 167 17.37 -31.60 -1.06
CA ILE A 167 18.13 -32.43 -0.10
C ILE A 167 18.04 -33.91 -0.47
N ASP A 168 16.89 -34.35 -1.00
CA ASP A 168 16.65 -35.75 -1.39
C ASP A 168 17.27 -36.09 -2.76
N THR A 169 17.98 -35.17 -3.40
CA THR A 169 18.58 -35.40 -4.71
C THR A 169 19.99 -36.01 -4.60
N GLU A 170 20.36 -36.85 -5.57
CA GLU A 170 21.74 -37.36 -5.68
C GLU A 170 22.75 -36.20 -5.85
N GLY A 171 22.35 -35.12 -6.50
CA GLY A 171 23.18 -33.91 -6.67
C GLY A 171 23.57 -33.28 -5.34
N PHE A 172 22.65 -33.22 -4.38
CA PHE A 172 22.90 -32.69 -3.05
C PHE A 172 23.74 -33.66 -2.20
N SER A 173 23.40 -34.96 -2.23
CA SER A 173 24.11 -35.99 -1.44
C SER A 173 25.56 -36.15 -1.87
N ASN A 174 25.88 -35.96 -3.14
CA ASN A 174 27.25 -36.06 -3.68
C ASN A 174 28.05 -34.76 -3.62
N ALA A 175 27.38 -33.64 -3.35
CA ALA A 175 27.97 -32.31 -3.26
C ALA A 175 28.74 -32.08 -1.96
N ASN A 176 29.85 -31.36 -2.02
CA ASN A 176 30.47 -30.86 -0.79
C ASN A 176 29.62 -29.76 -0.16
N HIS A 177 29.88 -29.39 1.11
CA HIS A 177 29.07 -28.41 1.85
C HIS A 177 28.94 -27.09 1.11
N GLN A 178 29.99 -26.54 0.48
CA GLN A 178 29.94 -25.30 -0.27
C GLN A 178 29.04 -25.42 -1.51
N GLU A 179 29.04 -26.55 -2.19
CA GLU A 179 28.16 -26.81 -3.32
C GLU A 179 26.70 -26.96 -2.88
N GLN A 180 26.44 -27.56 -1.71
CA GLN A 180 25.12 -27.64 -1.10
C GLN A 180 24.56 -26.24 -0.77
N ILE A 181 25.39 -25.35 -0.23
CA ILE A 181 25.03 -23.93 0.02
C ILE A 181 24.64 -23.24 -1.31
N HIS A 182 25.40 -23.45 -2.37
CA HIS A 182 25.07 -22.85 -3.67
C HIS A 182 23.74 -23.33 -4.23
N LEU A 183 23.37 -24.60 -4.03
CA LEU A 183 22.06 -25.11 -4.45
C LEU A 183 20.90 -24.34 -3.78
N PHE A 184 21.00 -24.03 -2.48
CA PHE A 184 20.00 -23.21 -1.81
C PHE A 184 20.01 -21.77 -2.31
N GLN A 185 21.18 -21.18 -2.54
CA GLN A 185 21.28 -19.82 -3.10
C GLN A 185 20.63 -19.72 -4.48
N ASP A 186 20.83 -20.71 -5.34
CA ASP A 186 20.20 -20.78 -6.66
C ASP A 186 18.67 -20.87 -6.57
N ILE A 187 18.15 -21.65 -5.62
CA ILE A 187 16.70 -21.72 -5.37
C ILE A 187 16.17 -20.37 -4.91
N ILE A 188 16.82 -19.73 -3.94
CA ILE A 188 16.42 -18.43 -3.44
C ILE A 188 16.42 -17.36 -4.56
N ILE A 189 17.48 -17.31 -5.37
CA ILE A 189 17.58 -16.32 -6.47
C ILE A 189 16.47 -16.51 -7.49
N ARG A 190 16.04 -17.75 -7.75
CA ARG A 190 15.07 -18.06 -8.78
C ARG A 190 13.62 -18.00 -8.32
N GLU A 191 13.33 -18.45 -7.11
CA GLU A 191 11.97 -18.74 -6.64
C GLU A 191 11.51 -17.81 -5.49
N ALA A 192 12.42 -17.11 -4.80
CA ALA A 192 12.05 -16.30 -3.65
C ALA A 192 11.03 -15.19 -4.01
N PRO A 193 10.08 -14.90 -3.13
CA PRO A 193 9.12 -13.83 -3.35
C PRO A 193 9.83 -12.48 -3.50
N THR A 194 9.43 -11.70 -4.51
CA THR A 194 10.04 -10.39 -4.82
C THR A 194 9.65 -9.28 -3.84
N GLY A 195 8.78 -9.55 -2.89
CA GLY A 195 8.25 -8.60 -1.92
C GLY A 195 6.74 -8.40 -2.09
N LEU A 196 6.10 -8.00 -1.00
CA LEU A 196 4.67 -7.75 -0.97
C LEU A 196 4.39 -6.25 -1.13
N PHE A 197 4.01 -5.83 -2.35
CA PHE A 197 3.78 -4.42 -2.70
C PHE A 197 2.28 -4.09 -2.71
N THR A 198 1.67 -3.95 -1.54
CA THR A 198 0.25 -3.60 -1.36
C THR A 198 0.02 -2.15 -0.90
N ALA A 199 1.09 -1.35 -0.78
CA ALA A 199 1.03 0.00 -0.24
C ALA A 199 0.15 0.96 -1.08
N ASP A 200 0.13 0.81 -2.41
CA ASP A 200 -0.65 1.67 -3.29
C ASP A 200 -2.15 1.45 -3.10
N GLU A 201 -2.60 0.19 -3.07
CA GLU A 201 -3.99 -0.17 -2.83
C GLU A 201 -4.43 0.27 -1.43
N LEU A 202 -3.59 0.03 -0.42
CA LEU A 202 -3.87 0.46 0.95
C LEU A 202 -3.98 1.97 1.06
N SER A 203 -3.05 2.73 0.48
CA SER A 203 -3.12 4.19 0.42
C SER A 203 -4.40 4.68 -0.26
N ALA A 204 -4.82 4.04 -1.34
CA ALA A 204 -6.07 4.39 -2.01
C ALA A 204 -7.30 4.14 -1.12
N ILE A 205 -7.33 3.04 -0.38
CA ILE A 205 -8.39 2.72 0.59
C ILE A 205 -8.40 3.71 1.76
N LEU A 206 -7.23 4.04 2.32
CA LEU A 206 -7.12 5.01 3.40
C LEU A 206 -7.61 6.39 2.96
N ASN A 207 -7.26 6.83 1.75
CA ASN A 207 -7.77 8.07 1.17
C ASN A 207 -9.28 8.05 0.93
N TYR A 208 -9.83 6.93 0.45
CA TYR A 208 -11.27 6.75 0.27
C TYR A 208 -12.01 6.93 1.61
N PHE A 209 -11.50 6.38 2.67
CA PHE A 209 -12.06 6.48 4.01
C PHE A 209 -11.63 7.75 4.76
N LYS A 210 -10.71 8.57 4.22
CA LYS A 210 -10.10 9.72 4.91
C LYS A 210 -9.45 9.33 6.24
N LEU A 211 -8.87 8.15 6.29
CA LEU A 211 -8.08 7.68 7.42
C LEU A 211 -6.65 8.25 7.32
N PRO A 212 -5.99 8.56 8.45
CA PRO A 212 -4.64 9.07 8.44
C PRO A 212 -3.63 7.98 8.04
N ASP A 213 -2.49 8.39 7.46
CA ASP A 213 -1.45 7.48 6.98
C ASP A 213 -0.77 6.67 8.11
N ASP A 214 -0.79 7.20 9.34
CA ASP A 214 -0.29 6.52 10.55
C ASP A 214 -1.25 5.43 11.09
N PHE A 215 -2.36 5.22 10.42
CA PHE A 215 -3.30 4.14 10.74
C PHE A 215 -2.62 2.75 10.77
N GLN A 216 -1.59 2.55 9.95
CA GLN A 216 -0.81 1.32 9.89
C GLN A 216 -0.05 1.03 11.19
N ASP A 217 0.50 2.07 11.84
CA ASP A 217 1.29 1.93 13.06
C ASP A 217 0.43 1.71 14.32
N GLY A 218 -0.83 2.12 14.27
CA GLY A 218 -1.78 1.99 15.39
C GLY A 218 -2.41 0.60 15.51
N ALA A 219 -2.57 -0.12 14.41
CA ALA A 219 -3.16 -1.46 14.38
C ALA A 219 -2.23 -2.54 14.95
N THR A 220 -0.92 -2.30 14.97
CA THR A 220 0.12 -3.22 15.49
C THR A 220 0.32 -3.11 17.02
N LYS A 221 -0.36 -2.15 17.71
CA LYS A 221 -0.14 -1.87 19.14
C LYS A 221 -1.31 -2.24 20.07
N GLN A 222 -2.30 -2.96 19.59
CA GLN A 222 -3.39 -3.50 20.37
C GLN A 222 -3.32 -5.02 20.44
#